data_b256d443fefce4ee957f4b3ef626712b
#
_entry.id   b256d443fefce4ee957f4b3ef626712b
#
_cell.length_a   1.000
_cell.length_b   1.000
_cell.length_c   1.000
_cell.angle_alpha   90.00
_cell.angle_beta   90.00
_cell.angle_gamma   90.00
#
_symmetry.space_group_name_H-M   'P 1'
#
loop_
_entity.id
_entity.type
_entity.pdbx_description
1 polymer ?
#
loop_
_entity_poly.entity_id
_entity_poly.type
_entity_poly.pdbx_seq_one_letter_code
_entity_poly.pdbx_strand_id
1 'polypeptide(L)'
;MRRRTLLRLLPAALAGGGLAWLQPLKAAETSQRLRWLALADSGSGDSNQRAVGQQMAVVHRRRPVDLVVLGGDNIYPSGDMALIEATFRRPYADLLAAGVPFHAVLGNHDIRTANGNPQVAYKPFGMQGRFYNLRRGPVEFFMLDTNGNADWQRQVSWLRTVLARSTAPWKVVVGHHPIYSSGFYGNNPGLQAKLAALMRKHGVQLYINGHEHNYERSVPIDGITYLVVGGGGASLRPVIPTAQSVRASSVFSFAELEATPRELSITAWDRNGRQIDRGVLTRRN
;
A
#
# COMPACT_ATOMS: atom_id res chain seq x y z
N MET A 1 -19.47 23.36 94.03
CA MET A 1 -18.43 23.07 93.06
C MET A 1 -19.07 22.63 91.75
N ARG A 2 -19.18 23.50 90.74
CA ARG A 2 -19.80 23.20 89.45
C ARG A 2 -18.67 23.19 88.38
N ARG A 3 -18.46 22.04 87.77
CA ARG A 3 -17.52 21.86 86.65
C ARG A 3 -18.19 22.32 85.34
N ARG A 4 -17.60 23.32 84.71
CA ARG A 4 -18.02 23.75 83.37
C ARG A 4 -17.28 22.93 82.30
N THR A 5 -18.05 22.24 81.49
CA THR A 5 -17.54 21.50 80.34
C THR A 5 -17.50 22.45 79.14
N LEU A 6 -16.32 22.69 78.59
CA LEU A 6 -16.14 23.43 77.34
C LEU A 6 -16.34 22.51 76.16
N LEU A 7 -17.35 22.79 75.32
CA LEU A 7 -17.50 22.21 74.00
C LEU A 7 -16.51 22.92 73.05
N ARG A 8 -15.61 22.16 72.48
CA ARG A 8 -14.79 22.58 71.34
C ARG A 8 -15.53 22.32 70.04
N LEU A 9 -15.87 23.36 69.28
CA LEU A 9 -16.38 23.26 67.90
C LEU A 9 -15.18 23.02 66.97
N LEU A 10 -15.21 21.96 66.19
CA LEU A 10 -14.30 21.70 65.08
C LEU A 10 -14.88 22.35 63.83
N PRO A 11 -14.08 22.99 62.97
CA PRO A 11 -14.55 23.54 61.72
C PRO A 11 -14.69 22.40 60.67
N ALA A 12 -15.83 22.37 59.98
CA ALA A 12 -16.08 21.53 58.85
C ALA A 12 -15.22 21.94 57.64
N ALA A 13 -14.34 21.04 57.17
CA ALA A 13 -13.61 21.22 55.95
C ALA A 13 -14.54 20.96 54.74
N LEU A 14 -14.83 22.00 53.99
CA LEU A 14 -15.48 21.89 52.67
C LEU A 14 -14.54 21.20 51.68
N ALA A 15 -14.86 19.95 51.36
CA ALA A 15 -14.22 19.23 50.25
C ALA A 15 -14.68 19.87 48.93
N GLY A 16 -13.83 20.72 48.32
CA GLY A 16 -14.02 21.20 46.99
C GLY A 16 -13.84 20.07 45.96
N GLY A 17 -14.96 19.54 45.51
CA GLY A 17 -14.96 18.57 44.36
C GLY A 17 -14.50 19.29 43.09
N GLY A 18 -13.21 19.11 42.74
CA GLY A 18 -12.70 19.51 41.44
C GLY A 18 -13.39 18.70 40.32
N LEU A 19 -14.26 19.37 39.57
CA LEU A 19 -14.73 18.85 38.31
C LEU A 19 -13.49 18.69 37.37
N ALA A 20 -12.98 17.47 37.29
CA ALA A 20 -12.04 17.10 36.23
C ALA A 20 -12.75 17.29 34.90
N TRP A 21 -12.40 18.33 34.16
CA TRP A 21 -12.81 18.52 32.79
C TRP A 21 -12.22 17.37 31.98
N LEU A 22 -13.05 16.37 31.66
CA LEU A 22 -12.74 15.35 30.67
C LEU A 22 -12.52 16.09 29.34
N GLN A 23 -11.26 16.34 29.01
CA GLN A 23 -10.92 16.79 27.67
C GLN A 23 -11.41 15.70 26.72
N PRO A 24 -12.26 16.02 25.71
CA PRO A 24 -12.62 15.05 24.71
C PRO A 24 -11.32 14.56 24.08
N LEU A 25 -11.08 13.24 24.10
CA LEU A 25 -10.03 12.60 23.33
C LEU A 25 -10.17 13.16 21.91
N LYS A 26 -9.21 13.96 21.46
CA LYS A 26 -9.13 14.39 20.06
C LYS A 26 -9.22 13.12 19.23
N ALA A 27 -10.37 12.90 18.55
CA ALA A 27 -10.46 11.92 17.50
C ALA A 27 -9.26 12.21 16.60
N ALA A 28 -8.43 11.18 16.38
CA ALA A 28 -7.26 11.33 15.52
C ALA A 28 -7.75 12.00 14.25
N GLU A 29 -7.32 13.24 14.00
CA GLU A 29 -7.62 13.95 12.76
C GLU A 29 -7.19 12.99 11.66
N THR A 30 -8.18 12.40 10.98
CA THR A 30 -7.92 11.56 9.80
C THR A 30 -7.17 12.48 8.85
N SER A 31 -5.88 12.25 8.69
CA SER A 31 -5.04 13.07 7.81
C SER A 31 -5.76 13.24 6.48
N GLN A 32 -6.02 14.48 6.08
CA GLN A 32 -6.67 14.80 4.80
C GLN A 32 -5.76 14.48 3.60
N ARG A 33 -4.57 13.94 3.87
CA ARG A 33 -3.55 13.62 2.88
C ARG A 33 -2.86 12.31 3.25
N LEU A 34 -2.50 11.54 2.23
CA LEU A 34 -1.66 10.36 2.35
C LEU A 34 -0.61 10.39 1.27
N ARG A 35 0.65 10.14 1.62
CA ARG A 35 1.75 10.00 0.67
C ARG A 35 2.43 8.64 0.85
N TRP A 36 2.57 7.88 -0.23
CA TRP A 36 3.15 6.54 -0.15
C TRP A 36 4.02 6.21 -1.36
N LEU A 37 4.84 5.18 -1.20
CA LEU A 37 5.60 4.59 -2.30
C LEU A 37 4.98 3.25 -2.70
N ALA A 38 5.09 2.89 -3.97
CA ALA A 38 4.63 1.61 -4.50
C ALA A 38 5.68 1.03 -5.45
N LEU A 39 5.98 -0.26 -5.30
CA LEU A 39 6.82 -1.05 -6.20
C LEU A 39 6.44 -2.52 -6.10
N ALA A 40 6.87 -3.30 -7.09
CA ALA A 40 6.68 -4.74 -7.14
C ALA A 40 7.90 -5.40 -7.81
N ASP A 41 7.95 -6.74 -7.79
CA ASP A 41 9.01 -7.52 -8.42
C ASP A 41 10.41 -7.10 -7.92
N SER A 42 10.48 -6.80 -6.64
CA SER A 42 11.64 -6.14 -6.07
C SER A 42 12.62 -7.09 -5.38
N GLY A 43 12.20 -8.32 -5.08
CA GLY A 43 12.92 -9.24 -4.20
C GLY A 43 14.16 -9.91 -4.78
N SER A 44 14.94 -9.25 -5.64
CA SER A 44 16.15 -9.82 -6.27
C SER A 44 17.36 -9.90 -5.35
N GLY A 45 17.46 -9.02 -4.36
CA GLY A 45 18.64 -8.90 -3.46
C GLY A 45 19.86 -8.31 -4.14
N ASP A 46 19.78 -7.88 -5.39
CA ASP A 46 20.90 -7.41 -6.20
C ASP A 46 21.17 -5.89 -6.08
N SER A 47 22.09 -5.39 -6.88
CA SER A 47 22.44 -3.97 -6.90
C SER A 47 21.31 -3.08 -7.44
N ASN A 48 20.44 -3.59 -8.32
CA ASN A 48 19.36 -2.83 -8.89
C ASN A 48 18.28 -2.55 -7.85
N GLN A 49 17.87 -3.60 -7.10
CA GLN A 49 16.94 -3.43 -5.98
C GLN A 49 17.49 -2.46 -4.94
N ARG A 50 18.79 -2.60 -4.58
CA ARG A 50 19.42 -1.69 -3.62
C ARG A 50 19.41 -0.24 -4.10
N ALA A 51 19.69 0.01 -5.40
CA ALA A 51 19.64 1.34 -5.95
C ALA A 51 18.23 1.93 -5.93
N VAL A 52 17.19 1.13 -6.24
CA VAL A 52 15.78 1.53 -6.09
C VAL A 52 15.48 1.88 -4.62
N GLY A 53 15.84 1.01 -3.66
CA GLY A 53 15.61 1.26 -2.23
C GLY A 53 16.32 2.53 -1.73
N GLN A 54 17.53 2.81 -2.20
CA GLN A 54 18.27 4.04 -1.88
C GLN A 54 17.53 5.28 -2.41
N GLN A 55 17.00 5.24 -3.63
CA GLN A 55 16.22 6.35 -4.17
C GLN A 55 14.89 6.55 -3.46
N MET A 56 14.22 5.47 -3.03
CA MET A 56 13.03 5.56 -2.17
C MET A 56 13.36 6.28 -0.85
N ALA A 57 14.50 5.97 -0.25
CA ALA A 57 14.97 6.65 0.96
C ALA A 57 15.30 8.13 0.70
N VAL A 58 15.87 8.49 -0.46
CA VAL A 58 16.08 9.90 -0.85
C VAL A 58 14.75 10.65 -0.96
N VAL A 59 13.73 10.04 -1.58
CA VAL A 59 12.39 10.62 -1.69
C VAL A 59 11.75 10.81 -0.31
N HIS A 60 11.90 9.81 0.59
CA HIS A 60 11.42 9.90 1.98
C HIS A 60 12.13 11.02 2.77
N ARG A 61 13.46 11.13 2.67
CA ARG A 61 14.23 12.20 3.36
C ARG A 61 13.86 13.61 2.89
N ARG A 62 13.54 13.78 1.59
CA ARG A 62 13.10 15.08 1.06
C ARG A 62 11.72 15.45 1.61
N ARG A 63 10.82 14.51 1.67
CA ARG A 63 9.47 14.66 2.20
C ARG A 63 8.97 13.30 2.70
N PRO A 64 8.68 13.14 4.00
CA PRO A 64 8.29 11.86 4.57
C PRO A 64 7.11 11.22 3.86
N VAL A 65 7.17 9.90 3.66
CA VAL A 65 6.07 9.06 3.19
C VAL A 65 5.47 8.32 4.38
N ASP A 66 4.17 8.06 4.30
CA ASP A 66 3.39 7.45 5.38
C ASP A 66 3.46 5.92 5.37
N LEU A 67 3.70 5.31 4.19
CA LEU A 67 3.83 3.86 4.04
C LEU A 67 4.45 3.47 2.67
N VAL A 68 4.80 2.19 2.54
CA VAL A 68 5.20 1.55 1.28
C VAL A 68 4.25 0.40 0.96
N VAL A 69 3.83 0.30 -0.29
CA VAL A 69 3.06 -0.82 -0.85
C VAL A 69 3.98 -1.70 -1.70
N LEU A 70 4.02 -3.00 -1.38
CA LEU A 70 4.72 -4.01 -2.17
C LEU A 70 3.71 -4.82 -2.98
N GLY A 71 3.82 -4.76 -4.30
CA GLY A 71 2.92 -5.40 -5.26
C GLY A 71 3.24 -6.85 -5.57
N GLY A 72 3.92 -7.57 -4.69
CA GLY A 72 4.26 -8.98 -4.85
C GLY A 72 5.60 -9.25 -5.51
N ASP A 73 5.99 -10.52 -5.54
CA ASP A 73 7.34 -11.02 -5.84
C ASP A 73 8.37 -10.33 -4.94
N ASN A 74 8.11 -10.47 -3.63
CA ASN A 74 8.87 -9.85 -2.56
C ASN A 74 10.21 -10.54 -2.33
N ILE A 75 10.33 -11.84 -2.71
CA ILE A 75 11.52 -12.66 -2.49
C ILE A 75 11.72 -13.62 -3.67
N TYR A 76 12.69 -13.33 -4.54
CA TYR A 76 13.12 -14.26 -5.58
C TYR A 76 14.18 -15.26 -5.06
N PRO A 77 14.29 -16.47 -5.73
CA PRO A 77 13.46 -16.94 -6.83
C PRO A 77 12.17 -17.64 -6.37
N SER A 78 11.97 -17.89 -5.09
CA SER A 78 10.94 -18.82 -4.62
C SER A 78 10.20 -18.40 -3.33
N GLY A 79 10.33 -17.20 -2.87
CA GLY A 79 9.66 -16.75 -1.65
C GLY A 79 10.30 -17.26 -0.35
N ASP A 80 11.53 -17.76 -0.41
CA ASP A 80 12.23 -18.32 0.75
C ASP A 80 12.65 -17.24 1.76
N MET A 81 12.11 -17.33 2.97
CA MET A 81 12.40 -16.38 4.05
C MET A 81 13.86 -16.38 4.51
N ALA A 82 14.65 -17.39 4.17
CA ALA A 82 16.10 -17.37 4.40
C ALA A 82 16.78 -16.20 3.67
N LEU A 83 16.18 -15.69 2.61
CA LEU A 83 16.69 -14.57 1.82
C LEU A 83 16.19 -13.19 2.29
N ILE A 84 15.37 -13.11 3.33
CA ILE A 84 14.69 -11.89 3.78
C ILE A 84 15.66 -10.73 4.08
N GLU A 85 16.84 -11.05 4.58
CA GLU A 85 17.88 -10.04 4.86
C GLU A 85 18.38 -9.38 3.58
N ALA A 86 18.63 -10.17 2.53
CA ALA A 86 19.16 -9.68 1.27
C ALA A 86 18.08 -8.98 0.42
N THR A 87 16.84 -9.50 0.46
CA THR A 87 15.75 -9.10 -0.46
C THR A 87 14.83 -8.03 0.12
N PHE A 88 14.86 -7.81 1.44
CA PHE A 88 13.97 -6.83 2.08
C PHE A 88 14.68 -5.95 3.10
N ARG A 89 15.32 -6.55 4.14
CA ARG A 89 15.81 -5.74 5.26
C ARG A 89 16.94 -4.81 4.83
N ARG A 90 17.91 -5.31 4.08
CA ARG A 90 19.06 -4.53 3.62
C ARG A 90 18.70 -3.49 2.54
N PRO A 91 17.94 -3.81 1.48
CA PRO A 91 17.55 -2.82 0.48
C PRO A 91 16.73 -1.65 1.02
N TYR A 92 15.90 -1.89 2.05
CA TYR A 92 15.02 -0.87 2.62
C TYR A 92 15.41 -0.44 4.05
N ALA A 93 16.68 -0.66 4.44
CA ALA A 93 17.16 -0.41 5.81
C ALA A 93 16.85 1.02 6.30
N ASP A 94 17.07 2.05 5.47
CA ASP A 94 16.83 3.45 5.84
C ASP A 94 15.33 3.72 6.10
N LEU A 95 14.43 3.17 5.28
CA LEU A 95 12.99 3.31 5.47
C LEU A 95 12.49 2.55 6.71
N LEU A 96 13.02 1.35 6.93
CA LEU A 96 12.73 0.54 8.12
C LEU A 96 13.22 1.22 9.39
N ALA A 97 14.43 1.78 9.37
CA ALA A 97 14.99 2.55 10.50
C ALA A 97 14.19 3.83 10.78
N ALA A 98 13.62 4.45 9.75
CA ALA A 98 12.70 5.59 9.89
C ALA A 98 11.29 5.18 10.37
N GLY A 99 11.02 3.89 10.59
CA GLY A 99 9.74 3.39 11.05
C GLY A 99 8.63 3.41 9.99
N VAL A 100 8.98 3.52 8.70
CA VAL A 100 7.99 3.52 7.61
C VAL A 100 7.36 2.13 7.50
N PRO A 101 6.05 1.98 7.66
CA PRO A 101 5.38 0.68 7.55
C PRO A 101 5.30 0.22 6.09
N PHE A 102 5.45 -1.08 5.89
CA PHE A 102 5.26 -1.75 4.62
C PHE A 102 3.95 -2.56 4.64
N HIS A 103 3.29 -2.66 3.47
CA HIS A 103 2.11 -3.49 3.27
C HIS A 103 2.26 -4.25 1.96
N ALA A 104 2.33 -5.57 2.04
CA ALA A 104 2.63 -6.43 0.91
C ALA A 104 1.42 -7.24 0.42
N VAL A 105 1.45 -7.64 -0.84
CA VAL A 105 0.69 -8.77 -1.38
C VAL A 105 1.65 -9.86 -1.83
N LEU A 106 1.16 -11.07 -2.08
CA LEU A 106 1.96 -12.17 -2.59
C LEU A 106 2.00 -12.16 -4.12
N GLY A 107 3.19 -12.37 -4.69
CA GLY A 107 3.38 -12.68 -6.09
C GLY A 107 3.52 -14.18 -6.35
N ASN A 108 3.72 -14.56 -7.61
CA ASN A 108 3.81 -15.97 -8.01
C ASN A 108 5.14 -16.63 -7.62
N HIS A 109 6.18 -15.84 -7.38
CA HIS A 109 7.42 -16.37 -6.79
C HIS A 109 7.27 -16.58 -5.29
N ASP A 110 6.54 -15.72 -4.59
CA ASP A 110 6.37 -15.80 -3.15
C ASP A 110 5.66 -17.07 -2.68
N ILE A 111 4.71 -17.57 -3.49
CA ILE A 111 3.94 -18.78 -3.14
C ILE A 111 4.66 -20.10 -3.37
N ARG A 112 5.83 -20.10 -3.99
CA ARG A 112 6.58 -21.33 -4.29
C ARG A 112 7.09 -22.02 -3.04
N THR A 113 7.45 -21.28 -2.00
CA THR A 113 7.85 -21.83 -0.70
C THR A 113 6.68 -21.76 0.28
N ALA A 114 6.24 -22.92 0.77
CA ALA A 114 5.17 -23.06 1.75
C ALA A 114 3.93 -22.22 1.44
N ASN A 115 3.59 -22.09 0.16
CA ASN A 115 2.46 -21.29 -0.34
C ASN A 115 2.48 -19.82 0.12
N GLY A 116 3.65 -19.24 0.40
CA GLY A 116 3.80 -17.85 0.87
C GLY A 116 3.37 -17.60 2.33
N ASN A 117 2.92 -18.65 3.06
CA ASN A 117 2.45 -18.49 4.44
C ASN A 117 3.49 -17.86 5.39
N PRO A 118 4.81 -18.17 5.29
CA PRO A 118 5.82 -17.51 6.09
C PRO A 118 5.89 -16.00 5.86
N GLN A 119 5.69 -15.53 4.62
CA GLN A 119 5.63 -14.10 4.31
C GLN A 119 4.38 -13.43 4.88
N VAL A 120 3.22 -14.10 4.82
CA VAL A 120 1.97 -13.60 5.44
C VAL A 120 2.16 -13.44 6.96
N ALA A 121 2.90 -14.34 7.61
CA ALA A 121 3.18 -14.27 9.05
C ALA A 121 4.29 -13.27 9.42
N TYR A 122 5.07 -12.79 8.44
CA TYR A 122 6.19 -11.89 8.68
C TYR A 122 5.70 -10.45 8.95
N LYS A 123 5.71 -10.05 10.22
CA LYS A 123 5.15 -8.76 10.67
C LYS A 123 5.60 -7.53 9.86
N PRO A 124 6.89 -7.39 9.45
CA PRO A 124 7.32 -6.22 8.68
C PRO A 124 6.69 -6.09 7.29
N PHE A 125 6.08 -7.14 6.73
CA PHE A 125 5.31 -7.06 5.49
C PHE A 125 3.89 -6.50 5.71
N GLY A 126 3.45 -6.29 6.96
CA GLY A 126 2.18 -5.65 7.29
C GLY A 126 0.93 -6.35 6.76
N MET A 127 1.06 -7.63 6.37
CA MET A 127 -0.04 -8.43 5.86
C MET A 127 -0.98 -8.83 7.01
N GLN A 128 -2.30 -8.68 6.82
CA GLN A 128 -3.33 -9.10 7.78
C GLN A 128 -3.99 -10.42 7.36
N GLY A 129 -3.43 -11.07 6.35
CA GLY A 129 -3.89 -12.29 5.69
C GLY A 129 -3.48 -12.27 4.23
N ARG A 130 -3.92 -13.26 3.45
CA ARG A 130 -3.61 -13.31 2.01
C ARG A 130 -4.34 -12.22 1.21
N PHE A 131 -5.49 -11.78 1.72
CA PHE A 131 -6.20 -10.61 1.24
C PHE A 131 -6.76 -9.84 2.43
N TYR A 132 -6.71 -8.51 2.37
CA TYR A 132 -7.11 -7.62 3.47
C TYR A 132 -7.33 -6.20 2.94
N ASN A 133 -7.94 -5.34 3.76
CA ASN A 133 -8.02 -3.92 3.48
C ASN A 133 -7.47 -3.09 4.63
N LEU A 134 -6.98 -1.91 4.31
CA LEU A 134 -6.56 -0.92 5.29
C LEU A 134 -6.93 0.47 4.84
N ARG A 135 -7.45 1.28 5.78
CA ARG A 135 -7.74 2.69 5.56
C ARG A 135 -6.60 3.54 6.09
N ARG A 136 -6.13 4.50 5.25
CA ARG A 136 -5.16 5.53 5.65
C ARG A 136 -5.61 6.86 5.05
N GLY A 137 -6.00 7.82 5.90
CA GLY A 137 -6.49 9.12 5.46
C GLY A 137 -7.58 8.99 4.38
N PRO A 138 -7.40 9.64 3.21
CA PRO A 138 -8.38 9.62 2.12
C PRO A 138 -8.37 8.33 1.30
N VAL A 139 -7.45 7.39 1.54
CA VAL A 139 -7.28 6.17 0.73
C VAL A 139 -7.70 4.92 1.51
N GLU A 140 -8.43 4.03 0.88
CA GLU A 140 -8.59 2.65 1.33
C GLU A 140 -7.98 1.70 0.30
N PHE A 141 -7.01 0.91 0.77
CA PHE A 141 -6.33 -0.12 -0.01
C PHE A 141 -7.04 -1.46 0.17
N PHE A 142 -7.23 -2.17 -0.94
CA PHE A 142 -7.77 -3.53 -0.99
C PHE A 142 -6.69 -4.42 -1.56
N MET A 143 -6.00 -5.13 -0.68
CA MET A 143 -4.85 -5.97 -0.97
C MET A 143 -5.31 -7.36 -1.35
N LEU A 144 -4.95 -7.86 -2.53
CA LEU A 144 -5.44 -9.11 -3.09
C LEU A 144 -4.32 -10.12 -3.32
N ASP A 145 -4.63 -11.39 -3.12
CA ASP A 145 -3.84 -12.49 -3.64
C ASP A 145 -4.35 -12.86 -5.05
N THR A 146 -3.62 -12.46 -6.07
CA THR A 146 -4.01 -12.70 -7.46
C THR A 146 -3.42 -13.98 -8.05
N ASN A 147 -2.82 -14.84 -7.23
CA ASN A 147 -2.29 -16.13 -7.66
C ASN A 147 -3.41 -17.10 -8.09
N GLY A 148 -3.07 -18.03 -8.95
CA GLY A 148 -4.04 -19.00 -9.47
C GLY A 148 -4.63 -19.93 -8.39
N ASN A 149 -3.87 -20.19 -7.34
CA ASN A 149 -4.25 -21.02 -6.19
C ASN A 149 -4.89 -20.24 -5.03
N ALA A 150 -5.19 -18.93 -5.21
CA ALA A 150 -5.90 -18.15 -4.21
C ALA A 150 -7.34 -18.65 -4.03
N ASP A 151 -7.91 -18.48 -2.83
CA ASP A 151 -9.33 -18.73 -2.57
C ASP A 151 -10.18 -17.63 -3.21
N TRP A 152 -10.34 -17.69 -4.52
CA TRP A 152 -11.04 -16.69 -5.31
C TRP A 152 -12.49 -16.52 -4.91
N GLN A 153 -13.18 -17.58 -4.56
CA GLN A 153 -14.59 -17.50 -4.16
C GLN A 153 -14.76 -16.64 -2.90
N ARG A 154 -13.98 -16.95 -1.87
CA ARG A 154 -13.99 -16.22 -0.61
C ARG A 154 -13.49 -14.78 -0.80
N GLN A 155 -12.39 -14.59 -1.56
CA GLN A 155 -11.79 -13.28 -1.80
C GLN A 155 -12.71 -12.34 -2.57
N VAL A 156 -13.38 -12.79 -3.64
CA VAL A 156 -14.34 -11.96 -4.41
C VAL A 156 -15.57 -11.61 -3.58
N SER A 157 -16.08 -12.56 -2.79
CA SER A 157 -17.20 -12.31 -1.87
C SER A 157 -16.85 -11.26 -0.81
N TRP A 158 -15.66 -11.40 -0.20
CA TRP A 158 -15.12 -10.42 0.75
C TRP A 158 -14.91 -9.05 0.08
N LEU A 159 -14.25 -9.00 -1.08
CA LEU A 159 -13.96 -7.75 -1.80
C LEU A 159 -15.25 -6.98 -2.13
N ARG A 160 -16.30 -7.70 -2.59
CA ARG A 160 -17.62 -7.09 -2.84
C ARG A 160 -18.18 -6.43 -1.58
N THR A 161 -18.07 -7.10 -0.45
CA THR A 161 -18.60 -6.62 0.83
C THR A 161 -17.84 -5.38 1.31
N VAL A 162 -16.49 -5.41 1.29
CA VAL A 162 -15.68 -4.30 1.81
C VAL A 162 -15.71 -3.09 0.87
N LEU A 163 -15.72 -3.28 -0.46
CA LEU A 163 -15.88 -2.20 -1.43
C LEU A 163 -17.24 -1.49 -1.29
N ALA A 164 -18.31 -2.25 -1.06
CA ALA A 164 -19.65 -1.69 -0.87
C ALA A 164 -19.76 -0.83 0.41
N ARG A 165 -19.03 -1.19 1.46
CA ARG A 165 -19.00 -0.45 2.74
C ARG A 165 -18.03 0.72 2.74
N SER A 166 -17.10 0.76 1.79
CA SER A 166 -16.06 1.78 1.76
C SER A 166 -16.63 3.17 1.43
N THR A 167 -16.34 4.11 2.30
CA THR A 167 -16.61 5.55 2.12
C THR A 167 -15.35 6.34 1.78
N ALA A 168 -14.26 5.63 1.44
CA ALA A 168 -13.01 6.28 1.09
C ALA A 168 -13.16 7.16 -0.16
N PRO A 169 -12.61 8.40 -0.16
CA PRO A 169 -12.45 9.17 -1.37
C PRO A 169 -11.75 8.38 -2.48
N TRP A 170 -10.69 7.65 -2.14
CA TRP A 170 -9.91 6.84 -3.06
C TRP A 170 -9.96 5.37 -2.66
N LYS A 171 -10.41 4.53 -3.58
CA LYS A 171 -10.38 3.08 -3.47
C LYS A 171 -9.28 2.56 -4.39
N VAL A 172 -8.21 2.05 -3.80
CA VAL A 172 -7.03 1.53 -4.49
C VAL A 172 -6.99 0.02 -4.30
N VAL A 173 -7.05 -0.73 -5.38
CA VAL A 173 -6.87 -2.19 -5.34
C VAL A 173 -5.42 -2.51 -5.69
N VAL A 174 -4.82 -3.44 -4.94
CA VAL A 174 -3.44 -3.89 -5.14
C VAL A 174 -3.45 -5.40 -5.32
N GLY A 175 -2.83 -5.86 -6.38
CA GLY A 175 -2.59 -7.28 -6.65
C GLY A 175 -1.28 -7.45 -7.40
N HIS A 176 -0.78 -8.69 -7.53
CA HIS A 176 0.49 -8.90 -8.23
C HIS A 176 0.32 -8.93 -9.75
N HIS A 177 -0.65 -9.70 -10.25
CA HIS A 177 -0.81 -9.88 -11.69
C HIS A 177 -1.57 -8.71 -12.33
N PRO A 178 -1.19 -8.26 -13.55
CA PRO A 178 -1.89 -7.21 -14.26
C PRO A 178 -3.29 -7.68 -14.70
N ILE A 179 -4.23 -6.75 -14.74
CA ILE A 179 -5.54 -6.94 -15.39
C ILE A 179 -5.45 -6.43 -16.84
N TYR A 180 -4.81 -5.27 -17.01
CA TYR A 180 -4.45 -4.68 -18.30
C TYR A 180 -2.97 -4.33 -18.29
N SER A 181 -2.27 -4.66 -19.36
CA SER A 181 -0.87 -4.31 -19.59
C SER A 181 -0.50 -4.38 -21.07
N SER A 182 0.43 -3.55 -21.48
CA SER A 182 1.11 -3.60 -22.76
C SER A 182 2.45 -4.35 -22.70
N GLY A 183 2.77 -4.95 -21.55
CA GLY A 183 3.98 -5.72 -21.33
C GLY A 183 3.91 -7.13 -21.94
N PHE A 184 4.88 -7.94 -21.58
CA PHE A 184 5.10 -9.28 -22.15
C PHE A 184 3.91 -10.24 -22.02
N TYR A 185 3.24 -10.23 -20.85
CA TYR A 185 2.07 -11.10 -20.62
C TYR A 185 0.76 -10.50 -21.14
N GLY A 186 0.72 -9.21 -21.41
CA GLY A 186 -0.45 -8.51 -21.92
C GLY A 186 -1.62 -8.47 -20.93
N ASN A 187 -2.81 -8.32 -21.49
CA ASN A 187 -4.07 -8.30 -20.73
C ASN A 187 -4.41 -9.68 -20.18
N ASN A 188 -4.98 -9.75 -18.98
CA ASN A 188 -5.39 -10.98 -18.31
C ASN A 188 -6.92 -11.17 -18.32
N PRO A 189 -7.50 -11.91 -19.29
CA PRO A 189 -8.95 -12.10 -19.37
C PRO A 189 -9.55 -12.76 -18.14
N GLY A 190 -8.79 -13.65 -17.47
CA GLY A 190 -9.23 -14.31 -16.24
C GLY A 190 -9.42 -13.34 -15.07
N LEU A 191 -8.52 -12.38 -14.89
CA LEU A 191 -8.66 -11.33 -13.88
C LEU A 191 -9.68 -10.28 -14.30
N GLN A 192 -9.77 -9.94 -15.59
CA GLN A 192 -10.83 -9.05 -16.10
C GLN A 192 -12.20 -9.59 -15.73
N ALA A 193 -12.46 -10.88 -16.02
CA ALA A 193 -13.75 -11.52 -15.70
C ALA A 193 -14.07 -11.52 -14.19
N LYS A 194 -13.04 -11.68 -13.33
CA LYS A 194 -13.23 -11.75 -11.87
C LYS A 194 -13.39 -10.38 -11.21
N LEU A 195 -12.68 -9.36 -11.69
CA LEU A 195 -12.46 -8.13 -10.93
C LEU A 195 -12.98 -6.86 -11.62
N ALA A 196 -12.87 -6.73 -12.97
CA ALA A 196 -13.09 -5.46 -13.64
C ALA A 196 -14.50 -4.89 -13.39
N ALA A 197 -15.55 -5.69 -13.60
CA ALA A 197 -16.92 -5.27 -13.37
C ALA A 197 -17.23 -4.92 -11.90
N LEU A 198 -16.65 -5.68 -10.95
CA LEU A 198 -16.79 -5.45 -9.53
C LEU A 198 -16.13 -4.12 -9.11
N MET A 199 -14.90 -3.89 -9.54
CA MET A 199 -14.15 -2.67 -9.26
C MET A 199 -14.84 -1.43 -9.85
N ARG A 200 -15.27 -1.50 -11.11
CA ARG A 200 -16.05 -0.44 -11.76
C ARG A 200 -17.33 -0.12 -10.99
N LYS A 201 -18.13 -1.13 -10.65
CA LYS A 201 -19.39 -0.98 -9.91
C LYS A 201 -19.23 -0.23 -8.60
N HIS A 202 -18.12 -0.44 -7.90
CA HIS A 202 -17.86 0.15 -6.58
C HIS A 202 -16.93 1.36 -6.62
N GLY A 203 -16.65 1.90 -7.82
CA GLY A 203 -15.90 3.14 -7.98
C GLY A 203 -14.44 3.04 -7.53
N VAL A 204 -13.76 1.92 -7.80
CA VAL A 204 -12.30 1.82 -7.70
C VAL A 204 -11.69 2.75 -8.75
N GLN A 205 -10.67 3.53 -8.37
CA GLN A 205 -10.04 4.48 -9.28
C GLN A 205 -8.63 4.06 -9.71
N LEU A 206 -7.97 3.20 -8.93
CA LEU A 206 -6.60 2.78 -9.21
C LEU A 206 -6.43 1.28 -8.90
N TYR A 207 -5.78 0.57 -9.82
CA TYR A 207 -5.28 -0.78 -9.62
C TYR A 207 -3.76 -0.77 -9.74
N ILE A 208 -3.04 -1.17 -8.69
CA ILE A 208 -1.56 -1.24 -8.66
C ILE A 208 -1.14 -2.69 -8.74
N ASN A 209 -0.18 -2.99 -9.60
CA ASN A 209 0.34 -4.34 -9.79
C ASN A 209 1.82 -4.37 -10.20
N GLY A 210 2.39 -5.58 -10.20
CA GLY A 210 3.67 -5.95 -10.75
C GLY A 210 3.55 -7.00 -11.85
N HIS A 211 4.35 -8.07 -11.73
CA HIS A 211 4.47 -9.23 -12.63
C HIS A 211 5.07 -8.89 -13.99
N GLU A 212 4.75 -7.76 -14.57
CA GLU A 212 5.46 -7.16 -15.67
C GLU A 212 6.63 -6.34 -15.13
N HIS A 213 7.86 -6.75 -15.40
CA HIS A 213 9.06 -6.11 -14.86
C HIS A 213 9.37 -4.80 -15.61
N ASN A 214 8.45 -3.86 -15.53
CA ASN A 214 8.53 -2.54 -16.16
C ASN A 214 7.67 -1.53 -15.38
N TYR A 215 7.58 -0.32 -15.87
CA TYR A 215 6.62 0.68 -15.45
C TYR A 215 5.60 0.91 -16.57
N GLU A 216 4.31 0.91 -16.24
CA GLU A 216 3.26 1.33 -17.15
C GLU A 216 2.13 2.02 -16.40
N ARG A 217 1.65 3.16 -16.91
CA ARG A 217 0.39 3.78 -16.47
C ARG A 217 -0.57 3.83 -17.65
N SER A 218 -1.74 3.24 -17.47
CA SER A 218 -2.77 3.19 -18.50
C SER A 218 -3.56 4.50 -18.61
N VAL A 219 -4.24 4.71 -19.73
CA VAL A 219 -5.43 5.55 -19.77
C VAL A 219 -6.49 4.96 -18.82
N PRO A 220 -7.46 5.75 -18.33
CA PRO A 220 -8.56 5.18 -17.57
C PRO A 220 -9.39 4.21 -18.43
N ILE A 221 -9.45 2.94 -18.03
CA ILE A 221 -10.28 1.90 -18.64
C ILE A 221 -11.45 1.68 -17.69
N ASP A 222 -12.68 1.92 -18.14
CA ASP A 222 -13.88 1.90 -17.30
C ASP A 222 -13.78 2.79 -16.04
N GLY A 223 -13.04 3.90 -16.14
CA GLY A 223 -12.81 4.84 -15.04
C GLY A 223 -11.71 4.43 -14.06
N ILE A 224 -11.01 3.33 -14.29
CA ILE A 224 -9.92 2.81 -13.46
C ILE A 224 -8.59 3.02 -14.18
N THR A 225 -7.60 3.60 -13.51
CA THR A 225 -6.22 3.63 -13.97
C THR A 225 -5.51 2.37 -13.50
N TYR A 226 -4.81 1.69 -14.42
CA TYR A 226 -3.99 0.52 -14.11
C TYR A 226 -2.52 0.95 -14.10
N LEU A 227 -1.83 0.61 -13.00
CA LEU A 227 -0.46 1.06 -12.73
C LEU A 227 0.43 -0.14 -12.45
N VAL A 228 1.25 -0.49 -13.43
CA VAL A 228 2.33 -1.47 -13.28
C VAL A 228 3.53 -0.79 -12.66
N VAL A 229 4.04 -1.33 -11.56
CA VAL A 229 5.21 -0.83 -10.82
C VAL A 229 6.28 -1.92 -10.65
N GLY A 230 6.39 -2.83 -11.60
CA GLY A 230 7.23 -4.03 -11.53
C GLY A 230 8.72 -3.80 -11.82
N GLY A 231 9.17 -2.54 -11.87
CA GLY A 231 10.58 -2.20 -12.03
C GLY A 231 11.40 -2.25 -10.73
N GLY A 232 10.94 -2.92 -9.67
CA GLY A 232 11.50 -2.84 -8.32
C GLY A 232 12.88 -3.46 -8.12
N GLY A 233 13.31 -4.40 -8.99
CA GLY A 233 14.64 -5.03 -8.82
C GLY A 233 14.90 -6.24 -9.72
N ALA A 234 13.87 -7.03 -10.06
CA ALA A 234 14.03 -8.19 -10.93
C ALA A 234 14.38 -7.77 -12.37
N SER A 235 14.98 -8.70 -13.13
CA SER A 235 15.41 -8.46 -14.53
C SER A 235 14.30 -7.85 -15.35
N LEU A 236 14.55 -6.69 -15.93
CA LEU A 236 13.57 -5.93 -16.69
C LEU A 236 13.07 -6.71 -17.92
N ARG A 237 11.81 -6.46 -18.29
CA ARG A 237 11.20 -6.94 -19.52
C ARG A 237 10.86 -5.78 -20.43
N PRO A 238 10.97 -5.94 -21.74
CA PRO A 238 10.55 -4.93 -22.69
C PRO A 238 9.04 -4.66 -22.56
N VAL A 239 8.65 -3.42 -22.82
CA VAL A 239 7.26 -3.00 -22.92
C VAL A 239 7.11 -2.13 -24.17
N ILE A 240 6.10 -2.43 -24.98
CA ILE A 240 5.75 -1.65 -26.17
C ILE A 240 4.44 -0.94 -25.88
N PRO A 241 4.46 0.41 -25.72
CA PRO A 241 3.24 1.16 -25.45
C PRO A 241 2.16 0.88 -26.50
N THR A 242 0.93 0.72 -26.05
CA THR A 242 -0.26 0.56 -26.91
C THR A 242 -1.20 1.74 -26.70
N ALA A 243 -2.35 1.74 -27.38
CA ALA A 243 -3.36 2.79 -27.20
C ALA A 243 -3.90 2.88 -25.77
N GLN A 244 -3.73 1.83 -24.94
CA GLN A 244 -4.11 1.86 -23.54
C GLN A 244 -3.02 2.44 -22.61
N SER A 245 -1.79 2.70 -23.10
CA SER A 245 -0.70 3.24 -22.29
C SER A 245 -0.62 4.76 -22.40
N VAL A 246 -0.66 5.48 -21.27
CA VAL A 246 -0.24 6.88 -21.21
C VAL A 246 1.28 6.96 -21.15
N ARG A 247 1.89 6.09 -20.38
CA ARG A 247 3.34 5.97 -20.23
C ARG A 247 3.73 4.53 -19.98
N ALA A 248 4.77 4.06 -20.68
CA ALA A 248 5.41 2.79 -20.41
C ALA A 248 6.92 2.91 -20.55
N SER A 249 7.68 2.18 -19.73
CA SER A 249 9.14 2.28 -19.71
C SER A 249 9.76 1.04 -19.06
N SER A 250 10.70 0.40 -19.73
CA SER A 250 11.48 -0.73 -19.21
C SER A 250 12.69 -0.20 -18.43
N VAL A 251 12.47 0.21 -17.19
CA VAL A 251 13.50 0.77 -16.29
C VAL A 251 13.28 0.33 -14.84
N PHE A 252 14.35 0.23 -14.08
CA PHE A 252 14.26 0.03 -12.63
C PHE A 252 13.66 1.28 -11.98
N SER A 253 12.55 1.12 -11.27
CA SER A 253 11.72 2.24 -10.86
C SER A 253 10.79 1.91 -9.70
N PHE A 254 10.21 2.95 -9.13
CA PHE A 254 9.11 2.90 -8.18
C PHE A 254 8.18 4.09 -8.41
N ALA A 255 6.97 4.03 -7.89
CA ALA A 255 6.01 5.12 -7.91
C ALA A 255 5.91 5.79 -6.53
N GLU A 256 5.88 7.12 -6.54
CA GLU A 256 5.47 7.97 -5.42
C GLU A 256 4.05 8.44 -5.71
N LEU A 257 3.14 8.24 -4.75
CA LEU A 257 1.76 8.63 -4.86
C LEU A 257 1.39 9.54 -3.68
N GLU A 258 0.52 10.51 -3.97
CA GLU A 258 -0.02 11.39 -2.94
C GLU A 258 -1.49 11.64 -3.21
N ALA A 259 -2.34 11.41 -2.21
CA ALA A 259 -3.77 11.61 -2.29
C ALA A 259 -4.26 12.66 -1.28
N THR A 260 -5.11 13.54 -1.76
CA THR A 260 -6.05 14.35 -0.97
C THR A 260 -7.47 13.83 -1.23
N PRO A 261 -8.53 14.31 -0.58
CA PRO A 261 -9.89 13.88 -0.91
C PRO A 261 -10.33 14.15 -2.36
N ARG A 262 -9.67 15.08 -3.06
CA ARG A 262 -10.05 15.52 -4.42
C ARG A 262 -9.11 15.06 -5.52
N GLU A 263 -7.85 14.82 -5.19
CA GLU A 263 -6.79 14.57 -6.16
C GLU A 263 -5.86 13.47 -5.69
N LEU A 264 -5.41 12.61 -6.62
CA LEU A 264 -4.38 11.62 -6.43
C LEU A 264 -3.31 11.84 -7.50
N SER A 265 -2.13 12.27 -7.08
CA SER A 265 -0.97 12.41 -7.96
C SER A 265 -0.12 11.16 -7.96
N ILE A 266 0.49 10.86 -9.11
CA ILE A 266 1.41 9.76 -9.34
C ILE A 266 2.68 10.36 -9.93
N THR A 267 3.84 10.08 -9.35
CA THR A 267 5.16 10.41 -9.90
C THR A 267 5.99 9.14 -9.90
N ALA A 268 6.51 8.74 -11.05
CA ALA A 268 7.41 7.59 -11.12
C ALA A 268 8.87 8.05 -11.24
N TRP A 269 9.73 7.40 -10.48
CA TRP A 269 11.16 7.67 -10.41
C TRP A 269 11.97 6.46 -10.83
N ASP A 270 13.01 6.65 -11.64
CA ASP A 270 13.98 5.59 -11.89
C ASP A 270 14.97 5.45 -10.73
N ARG A 271 15.78 4.37 -10.74
CA ARG A 271 16.79 4.10 -9.71
C ARG A 271 17.88 5.18 -9.58
N ASN A 272 18.00 6.10 -10.55
CA ASN A 272 18.95 7.21 -10.55
C ASN A 272 18.30 8.54 -10.08
N GLY A 273 17.01 8.52 -9.72
CA GLY A 273 16.26 9.68 -9.25
C GLY A 273 15.74 10.58 -10.38
N ARG A 274 15.71 10.09 -11.63
CA ARG A 274 15.07 10.79 -12.74
C ARG A 274 13.58 10.50 -12.73
N GLN A 275 12.77 11.55 -12.87
CA GLN A 275 11.32 11.40 -13.06
C GLN A 275 11.06 10.83 -14.48
N ILE A 276 10.36 9.68 -14.53
CA ILE A 276 10.01 8.99 -15.78
C ILE A 276 8.56 9.18 -16.18
N ASP A 277 7.69 9.50 -15.21
CA ASP A 277 6.28 9.82 -15.44
C ASP A 277 5.73 10.77 -14.39
N ARG A 278 4.66 11.48 -14.75
CA ARG A 278 3.82 12.24 -13.83
C ARG A 278 2.37 12.22 -14.31
N GLY A 279 1.45 11.92 -13.41
CA GLY A 279 0.02 11.90 -13.70
C GLY A 279 -0.80 12.39 -12.50
N VAL A 280 -2.01 12.80 -12.78
CA VAL A 280 -2.97 13.22 -11.77
C VAL A 280 -4.32 12.59 -12.11
N LEU A 281 -4.93 11.95 -11.10
CA LEU A 281 -6.31 11.49 -11.15
C LEU A 281 -7.15 12.48 -10.34
N THR A 282 -8.20 12.98 -10.97
CA THR A 282 -9.18 13.83 -10.30
C THR A 282 -10.45 13.03 -10.04
N ARG A 283 -11.02 13.20 -8.85
CA ARG A 283 -12.28 12.59 -8.52
C ARG A 283 -13.39 13.31 -9.29
N ARG A 284 -14.17 12.56 -10.06
CA ARG A 284 -15.43 13.06 -10.60
C ARG A 284 -16.44 13.14 -9.45
N ASN A 285 -17.05 14.29 -9.28
CA ASN A 285 -18.13 14.51 -8.30
C ASN A 285 -19.32 13.60 -8.57
#